data_e5b5b7a907bf58935f988de45abe6ed9
#
_entry.id   e5b5b7a907bf58935f988de45abe6ed9
#
_cell.length_a   1.000
_cell.length_b   1.000
_cell.length_c   1.000
_cell.angle_alpha   90.00
_cell.angle_beta   90.00
_cell.angle_gamma   90.00
#
_symmetry.space_group_name_H-M   'P 1'
#
loop_
_entity.id
_entity.type
_entity.pdbx_description
1 polymer ?
#
loop_
_entity_poly.entity_id
_entity_poly.type
_entity_poly.pdbx_seq_one_letter_code
_entity_poly.pdbx_strand_id
1 'polypeptide(L)'
;EVPSRGLGDVYKRQIKGTKVGCNAGDCGSCTILMDNNPFCSCLLTLGKIKNKKIETIEGVSEDKQFILLKKSFSIHGAAQCGICTPGIIMSALALLRKNKFPKKEEVEFALSGVLCRCTGYQKIINAVMNVNKITENKNTSSNNMKEVGKRIERIDGEKKLDGTEIFGDDFSPENS
;
A
#
# COMPACT_ATOMS: atom_id res chain seq x y z
N GLU A 1 -20.22 19.54 -17.61
CA GLU A 1 -20.01 18.69 -16.42
C GLU A 1 -18.63 18.08 -16.51
N VAL A 2 -17.80 18.39 -15.55
CA VAL A 2 -16.52 17.70 -15.40
C VAL A 2 -16.83 16.45 -14.56
N PRO A 3 -16.94 15.26 -15.16
CA PRO A 3 -17.09 14.06 -14.35
C PRO A 3 -15.87 13.98 -13.45
N SER A 4 -16.09 13.75 -12.18
CA SER A 4 -15.02 13.50 -11.22
C SER A 4 -14.18 12.33 -11.75
N ARG A 5 -13.01 12.65 -12.31
CA ARG A 5 -12.21 11.73 -13.12
C ARG A 5 -11.70 10.53 -12.31
N GLY A 6 -11.67 10.65 -10.97
CA GLY A 6 -11.38 9.52 -10.08
C GLY A 6 -12.48 8.46 -10.05
N LEU A 7 -13.73 8.85 -10.03
CA LEU A 7 -14.87 7.93 -10.01
C LEU A 7 -15.02 7.15 -11.32
N GLY A 8 -14.75 7.75 -12.48
CA GLY A 8 -14.83 7.06 -13.78
C GLY A 8 -13.85 5.90 -13.93
N ASP A 9 -12.63 6.01 -13.40
CA ASP A 9 -11.65 4.92 -13.43
C ASP A 9 -11.96 3.83 -12.40
N VAL A 10 -12.47 4.18 -11.24
CA VAL A 10 -12.96 3.23 -10.23
C VAL A 10 -14.11 2.40 -10.78
N TYR A 11 -15.07 3.03 -11.49
CA TYR A 11 -16.22 2.35 -12.06
C TYR A 11 -15.90 1.55 -13.32
N LYS A 12 -15.20 2.15 -14.27
CA LYS A 12 -14.97 1.54 -15.59
C LYS A 12 -13.84 0.53 -15.60
N ARG A 13 -12.82 0.69 -14.74
CA ARG A 13 -11.62 -0.15 -14.72
C ARG A 13 -11.47 -0.99 -13.46
N GLN A 14 -12.36 -0.83 -12.49
CA GLN A 14 -12.33 -1.53 -11.19
C GLN A 14 -11.00 -1.36 -10.43
N ILE A 15 -10.28 -0.25 -10.64
CA ILE A 15 -9.04 0.09 -9.94
C ILE A 15 -9.42 0.73 -8.60
N LYS A 16 -9.68 -0.08 -7.58
CA LYS A 16 -10.14 0.35 -6.25
C LYS A 16 -9.03 0.41 -5.21
N GLY A 17 -7.84 -0.07 -5.53
CA GLY A 17 -6.73 -0.15 -4.59
C GLY A 17 -6.13 1.19 -4.20
N THR A 18 -6.16 2.18 -5.10
CA THR A 18 -5.75 3.56 -4.79
C THR A 18 -6.85 4.24 -3.98
N LYS A 19 -6.60 4.49 -2.69
CA LYS A 19 -7.61 5.00 -1.76
C LYS A 19 -7.65 6.53 -1.71
N VAL A 20 -8.84 7.09 -1.54
CA VAL A 20 -9.05 8.54 -1.38
C VAL A 20 -9.26 8.85 0.10
N GLY A 21 -8.36 9.62 0.71
CA GLY A 21 -8.49 10.04 2.11
C GLY A 21 -8.87 11.51 2.26
N CYS A 22 -8.17 12.44 1.60
CA CYS A 22 -8.41 13.88 1.76
C CYS A 22 -8.77 14.59 0.45
N ASN A 23 -8.37 14.05 -0.69
CA ASN A 23 -8.48 14.67 -2.02
C ASN A 23 -7.84 16.08 -2.12
N ALA A 24 -6.89 16.39 -1.24
CA ALA A 24 -6.24 17.70 -1.10
C ALA A 24 -4.70 17.61 -1.12
N GLY A 25 -4.14 16.41 -1.32
CA GLY A 25 -2.68 16.20 -1.37
C GLY A 25 -2.02 15.97 -0.02
N ASP A 26 -2.76 15.99 1.10
CA ASP A 26 -2.18 15.95 2.45
C ASP A 26 -1.95 14.53 2.98
N CYS A 27 -2.91 13.61 2.79
CA CYS A 27 -2.89 12.32 3.48
C CYS A 27 -2.06 11.24 2.79
N GLY A 28 -1.77 11.36 1.51
CA GLY A 28 -0.97 10.40 0.73
C GLY A 28 -1.61 9.02 0.50
N SER A 29 -2.84 8.75 0.96
CA SER A 29 -3.50 7.45 0.74
C SER A 29 -3.67 7.11 -0.75
N CYS A 30 -3.73 8.12 -1.59
CA CYS A 30 -3.85 8.01 -3.04
C CYS A 30 -2.49 7.93 -3.78
N THR A 31 -1.40 7.61 -3.08
CA THR A 31 -0.07 7.53 -3.70
C THR A 31 -0.01 6.43 -4.76
N ILE A 32 0.48 6.82 -5.93
CA ILE A 32 0.80 5.96 -7.07
C ILE A 32 2.26 6.17 -7.47
N LEU A 33 2.82 5.33 -8.34
CA LEU A 33 4.13 5.60 -8.95
C LEU A 33 3.96 6.20 -10.34
N MET A 34 4.69 7.27 -10.59
CA MET A 34 4.87 7.85 -11.91
C MET A 34 6.37 7.86 -12.21
N ASP A 35 6.77 7.11 -13.23
CA ASP A 35 8.20 6.88 -13.57
C ASP A 35 9.02 6.44 -12.34
N ASN A 36 8.51 5.48 -11.56
CA ASN A 36 9.09 4.95 -10.31
C ASN A 36 9.19 5.96 -9.14
N ASN A 37 8.58 7.12 -9.22
CA ASN A 37 8.54 8.08 -8.13
C ASN A 37 7.12 8.17 -7.54
N PRO A 38 6.98 8.30 -6.21
CA PRO A 38 5.68 8.39 -5.56
C PRO A 38 5.06 9.78 -5.78
N PHE A 39 3.76 9.79 -6.11
CA PHE A 39 2.94 10.99 -6.28
C PHE A 39 1.54 10.80 -5.73
N CYS A 40 0.98 11.82 -5.11
CA CYS A 40 -0.43 11.86 -4.75
C CYS A 40 -1.28 12.01 -6.01
N SER A 41 -2.05 10.99 -6.37
CA SER A 41 -2.85 11.00 -7.61
C SER A 41 -3.90 12.09 -7.63
N CYS A 42 -4.43 12.51 -6.49
CA CYS A 42 -5.41 13.61 -6.38
C CYS A 42 -4.87 14.98 -6.85
N LEU A 43 -3.55 15.16 -6.92
CA LEU A 43 -2.90 16.39 -7.41
C LEU A 43 -2.44 16.30 -8.86
N LEU A 44 -2.60 15.14 -9.52
CA LEU A 44 -2.14 14.94 -10.88
C LEU A 44 -3.20 15.41 -11.90
N THR A 45 -2.77 16.27 -12.82
CA THR A 45 -3.55 16.67 -13.97
C THR A 45 -3.19 15.85 -15.20
N LEU A 46 -4.12 15.68 -16.15
CA LEU A 46 -3.88 14.91 -17.38
C LEU A 46 -2.67 15.40 -18.17
N GLY A 47 -2.42 16.72 -18.17
CA GLY A 47 -1.26 17.29 -18.87
C GLY A 47 0.08 16.80 -18.29
N LYS A 48 0.15 16.58 -16.98
CA LYS A 48 1.38 16.11 -16.30
C LYS A 48 1.66 14.62 -16.51
N ILE A 49 0.65 13.82 -16.80
CA ILE A 49 0.79 12.36 -16.96
C ILE A 49 0.99 11.92 -18.41
N LYS A 50 0.96 12.85 -19.37
CA LYS A 50 1.19 12.54 -20.79
C LYS A 50 2.58 11.93 -20.97
N ASN A 51 2.65 10.75 -21.62
CA ASN A 51 3.87 9.98 -21.86
C ASN A 51 4.60 9.52 -20.57
N LYS A 52 3.88 9.41 -19.44
CA LYS A 52 4.41 8.89 -18.18
C LYS A 52 3.93 7.47 -17.92
N LYS A 53 4.81 6.65 -17.35
CA LYS A 53 4.44 5.32 -16.87
C LYS A 53 3.78 5.48 -15.49
N ILE A 54 2.51 5.08 -15.38
CA ILE A 54 1.76 5.09 -14.13
C ILE A 54 1.61 3.65 -13.64
N GLU A 55 1.93 3.43 -12.37
CA GLU A 55 1.72 2.14 -11.68
C GLU A 55 0.89 2.37 -10.44
N THR A 56 -0.19 1.61 -10.29
CA THR A 56 -1.02 1.53 -9.08
C THR A 56 -0.71 0.26 -8.31
N ILE A 57 -1.30 0.09 -7.13
CA ILE A 57 -1.08 -1.09 -6.29
C ILE A 57 -1.44 -2.40 -7.02
N GLU A 58 -2.45 -2.38 -7.89
CA GLU A 58 -2.84 -3.53 -8.70
C GLU A 58 -1.77 -3.87 -9.76
N GLY A 59 -1.18 -2.82 -10.35
CA GLY A 59 -0.19 -2.97 -11.43
C GLY A 59 1.17 -3.51 -10.99
N VAL A 60 1.44 -3.56 -9.67
CA VAL A 60 2.71 -4.06 -9.11
C VAL A 60 2.59 -5.46 -8.51
N SER A 61 1.48 -6.16 -8.71
CA SER A 61 1.19 -7.46 -8.10
C SER A 61 2.25 -8.53 -8.38
N GLU A 62 2.90 -8.49 -9.54
CA GLU A 62 3.96 -9.43 -9.95
C GLU A 62 5.38 -8.95 -9.61
N ASP A 63 5.53 -7.75 -9.04
CA ASP A 63 6.84 -7.23 -8.65
C ASP A 63 7.40 -8.02 -7.47
N LYS A 64 8.61 -8.55 -7.60
CA LYS A 64 9.28 -9.35 -6.55
C LYS A 64 9.44 -8.58 -5.24
N GLN A 65 9.75 -7.28 -5.29
CA GLN A 65 9.87 -6.46 -4.10
C GLN A 65 8.51 -6.21 -3.44
N PHE A 66 7.45 -6.05 -4.24
CA PHE A 66 6.09 -5.95 -3.72
C PHE A 66 5.66 -7.22 -2.99
N ILE A 67 5.92 -8.39 -3.56
CA ILE A 67 5.58 -9.69 -2.94
C ILE A 67 6.30 -9.84 -1.59
N LEU A 68 7.59 -9.53 -1.54
CA LEU A 68 8.36 -9.57 -0.29
C LEU A 68 7.85 -8.54 0.73
N LEU A 69 7.51 -7.34 0.28
CA LEU A 69 6.99 -6.27 1.11
C LEU A 69 5.62 -6.65 1.70
N LYS A 70 4.72 -7.21 0.88
CA LYS A 70 3.40 -7.73 1.32
C LYS A 70 3.57 -8.78 2.43
N LYS A 71 4.47 -9.75 2.22
CA LYS A 71 4.80 -10.76 3.22
C LYS A 71 5.38 -10.14 4.50
N SER A 72 6.27 -9.17 4.38
CA SER A 72 6.84 -8.47 5.53
C SER A 72 5.78 -7.72 6.34
N PHE A 73 4.86 -7.05 5.66
CA PHE A 73 3.75 -6.34 6.31
C PHE A 73 2.83 -7.29 7.08
N SER A 74 2.52 -8.46 6.51
CA SER A 74 1.75 -9.51 7.19
C SER A 74 2.48 -9.97 8.46
N ILE A 75 3.76 -10.33 8.34
CA ILE A 75 4.58 -10.81 9.47
C ILE A 75 4.67 -9.77 10.60
N HIS A 76 4.83 -8.49 10.29
CA HIS A 76 4.98 -7.43 11.29
C HIS A 76 3.64 -6.86 11.78
N GLY A 77 2.51 -7.26 11.18
CA GLY A 77 1.20 -6.68 11.47
C GLY A 77 1.17 -5.18 11.16
N ALA A 78 1.76 -4.79 10.02
CA ALA A 78 1.97 -3.40 9.64
C ALA A 78 0.74 -2.74 9.00
N ALA A 79 -0.35 -3.47 8.76
CA ALA A 79 -1.63 -2.95 8.31
C ALA A 79 -2.70 -3.16 9.38
N GLN A 80 -3.49 -2.13 9.66
CA GLN A 80 -4.65 -2.22 10.58
C GLN A 80 -5.96 -1.96 9.83
N CYS A 81 -6.44 -0.71 9.71
CA CYS A 81 -7.66 -0.43 8.95
C CYS A 81 -7.49 -0.68 7.44
N GLY A 82 -6.30 -0.43 6.89
CA GLY A 82 -5.99 -0.70 5.48
C GLY A 82 -6.07 0.51 4.55
N ILE A 83 -6.67 1.63 4.96
CA ILE A 83 -6.88 2.81 4.10
C ILE A 83 -5.56 3.41 3.58
N CYS A 84 -4.58 3.63 4.45
CA CYS A 84 -3.28 4.18 4.06
C CYS A 84 -2.34 3.12 3.44
N THR A 85 -2.67 1.85 3.58
CA THR A 85 -1.76 0.74 3.28
C THR A 85 -1.30 0.71 1.82
N PRO A 86 -2.16 0.85 0.80
CA PRO A 86 -1.71 0.91 -0.59
C PRO A 86 -0.74 2.06 -0.84
N GLY A 87 -1.03 3.26 -0.35
CA GLY A 87 -0.15 4.42 -0.49
C GLY A 87 1.20 4.23 0.20
N ILE A 88 1.22 3.65 1.40
CA ILE A 88 2.45 3.31 2.12
C ILE A 88 3.27 2.27 1.35
N ILE A 89 2.64 1.23 0.83
CA ILE A 89 3.31 0.18 0.05
C ILE A 89 3.92 0.77 -1.22
N MET A 90 3.20 1.63 -1.94
CA MET A 90 3.72 2.29 -3.14
C MET A 90 4.93 3.18 -2.83
N SER A 91 4.88 3.96 -1.74
CA SER A 91 6.02 4.77 -1.29
C SER A 91 7.22 3.92 -0.87
N ALA A 92 6.99 2.85 -0.12
CA ALA A 92 8.04 1.91 0.28
C ALA A 92 8.65 1.17 -0.92
N LEU A 93 7.82 0.77 -1.89
CA LEU A 93 8.28 0.10 -3.11
C LEU A 93 9.19 1.02 -3.95
N ALA A 94 8.83 2.30 -4.08
CA ALA A 94 9.69 3.28 -4.74
C ALA A 94 11.07 3.40 -4.09
N LEU A 95 11.14 3.40 -2.75
CA LEU A 95 12.39 3.39 -2.02
C LEU A 95 13.17 2.10 -2.25
N LEU A 96 12.54 0.93 -2.11
CA LEU A 96 13.19 -0.37 -2.22
C LEU A 96 13.69 -0.68 -3.62
N ARG A 97 13.06 -0.14 -4.67
CA ARG A 97 13.57 -0.22 -6.04
C ARG A 97 14.86 0.58 -6.24
N LYS A 98 15.05 1.68 -5.47
CA LYS A 98 16.27 2.51 -5.50
C LYS A 98 17.36 1.98 -4.55
N ASN A 99 16.96 1.57 -3.35
CA ASN A 99 17.84 1.08 -2.30
C ASN A 99 17.22 -0.15 -1.63
N LYS A 100 17.78 -1.32 -1.86
CA LYS A 100 17.29 -2.59 -1.30
C LYS A 100 17.47 -2.71 0.21
N PHE A 101 18.43 -1.98 0.79
CA PHE A 101 18.76 -2.01 2.22
C PHE A 101 18.73 -0.60 2.81
N PRO A 102 17.55 0.03 2.86
CA PRO A 102 17.46 1.42 3.32
C PRO A 102 17.76 1.52 4.82
N LYS A 103 18.35 2.64 5.22
CA LYS A 103 18.46 3.01 6.63
C LYS A 103 17.12 3.45 7.17
N LYS A 104 16.98 3.46 8.50
CA LYS A 104 15.73 3.85 9.17
C LYS A 104 15.27 5.24 8.74
N GLU A 105 16.18 6.20 8.69
CA GLU A 105 15.92 7.59 8.32
C GLU A 105 15.40 7.71 6.87
N GLU A 106 15.92 6.88 5.96
CA GLU A 106 15.44 6.85 4.57
C GLU A 106 14.02 6.29 4.47
N VAL A 107 13.71 5.28 5.29
CA VAL A 107 12.36 4.71 5.38
C VAL A 107 11.39 5.73 5.96
N GLU A 108 11.75 6.38 7.07
CA GLU A 108 10.94 7.43 7.70
C GLU A 108 10.67 8.57 6.73
N PHE A 109 11.67 9.02 6.00
CA PHE A 109 11.53 10.06 4.98
C PHE A 109 10.61 9.61 3.83
N ALA A 110 10.80 8.41 3.30
CA ALA A 110 9.97 7.90 2.21
C ALA A 110 8.49 7.74 2.59
N LEU A 111 8.21 7.45 3.87
CA LEU A 111 6.86 7.26 4.39
C LEU A 111 6.21 8.56 4.91
N SER A 112 6.97 9.65 5.06
CA SER A 112 6.48 10.90 5.66
C SER A 112 5.32 11.53 4.90
N GLY A 113 5.19 11.24 3.60
CA GLY A 113 4.09 11.73 2.76
C GLY A 113 2.79 10.93 2.87
N VAL A 114 2.72 9.87 3.69
CA VAL A 114 1.51 9.05 3.82
C VAL A 114 1.10 8.95 5.28
N LEU A 115 -0.06 9.50 5.63
CA LEU A 115 -0.57 9.52 7.00
C LEU A 115 -1.19 8.18 7.40
N CYS A 116 -0.74 7.63 8.53
CA CYS A 116 -1.34 6.48 9.18
C CYS A 116 -1.78 6.82 10.59
N ARG A 117 -3.08 6.71 10.89
CA ARG A 117 -3.63 7.00 12.22
C ARG A 117 -3.59 5.79 13.17
N CYS A 118 -3.45 4.58 12.63
CA CYS A 118 -3.67 3.34 13.40
C CYS A 118 -2.39 2.76 14.01
N THR A 119 -1.26 2.77 13.27
CA THR A 119 -0.10 1.92 13.58
C THR A 119 1.00 2.61 14.38
N GLY A 120 1.02 3.95 14.43
CA GLY A 120 2.13 4.73 14.97
C GLY A 120 3.45 4.52 14.20
N TYR A 121 3.40 4.02 12.96
CA TYR A 121 4.50 3.79 12.00
C TYR A 121 5.53 2.73 12.39
N GLN A 122 5.80 2.46 13.67
CA GLN A 122 6.89 1.57 14.08
C GLN A 122 6.84 0.19 13.41
N LYS A 123 5.64 -0.42 13.32
CA LYS A 123 5.47 -1.71 12.64
C LYS A 123 5.70 -1.62 11.14
N ILE A 124 5.31 -0.51 10.52
CA ILE A 124 5.50 -0.23 9.10
C ILE A 124 6.99 -0.08 8.79
N ILE A 125 7.69 0.76 9.56
CA ILE A 125 9.14 0.97 9.42
C ILE A 125 9.88 -0.35 9.57
N ASN A 126 9.57 -1.14 10.59
CA ASN A 126 10.17 -2.44 10.81
C ASN A 126 9.89 -3.40 9.64
N ALA A 127 8.68 -3.38 9.07
CA ALA A 127 8.34 -4.20 7.93
C ALA A 127 9.17 -3.83 6.69
N VAL A 128 9.33 -2.54 6.40
CA VAL A 128 10.14 -2.08 5.26
C VAL A 128 11.63 -2.41 5.44
N MET A 129 12.18 -2.17 6.63
CA MET A 129 13.60 -2.43 6.92
C MET A 129 13.96 -3.93 6.87
N ASN A 130 13.01 -4.82 7.15
CA ASN A 130 13.26 -6.24 7.20
C ASN A 130 12.83 -7.01 5.95
N VAL A 131 12.35 -6.32 4.93
CA VAL A 131 11.81 -6.93 3.70
C VAL A 131 12.77 -7.92 3.06
N ASN A 132 14.03 -7.57 2.92
CA ASN A 132 15.05 -8.40 2.28
C ASN A 132 15.71 -9.42 3.22
N LYS A 133 15.37 -9.40 4.52
CA LYS A 133 15.76 -10.43 5.49
C LYS A 133 14.77 -11.59 5.55
N ILE A 134 13.60 -11.40 4.95
CA ILE A 134 12.59 -12.44 4.77
C ILE A 134 13.02 -13.29 3.57
N THR A 135 14.18 -13.93 3.67
CA THR A 135 14.52 -15.05 2.80
C THR A 135 13.49 -16.15 3.04
N GLU A 136 13.29 -17.00 2.06
CA GLU A 136 12.34 -18.11 1.97
C GLU A 136 12.29 -19.09 3.17
N ASN A 137 12.74 -18.68 4.32
CA ASN A 137 12.68 -19.46 5.55
C ASN A 137 11.23 -19.59 6.00
N LYS A 138 10.69 -20.73 5.55
CA LYS A 138 9.68 -21.59 6.17
C LYS A 138 9.08 -21.04 7.47
N ASN A 139 7.76 -21.00 7.44
CA ASN A 139 6.88 -21.24 8.58
C ASN A 139 7.62 -21.61 9.87
N THR A 140 7.90 -20.64 10.71
CA THR A 140 8.09 -20.89 12.13
C THR A 140 6.72 -21.05 12.78
N SER A 141 5.98 -22.06 12.33
CA SER A 141 4.93 -22.67 13.12
C SER A 141 5.63 -23.58 14.11
N SER A 142 5.90 -23.08 15.30
CA SER A 142 6.18 -23.94 16.45
C SER A 142 4.89 -24.73 16.74
N ASN A 143 4.88 -25.98 16.35
CA ASN A 143 3.73 -26.91 16.39
C ASN A 143 3.25 -27.28 17.80
N ASN A 144 3.62 -26.57 18.87
CA ASN A 144 3.31 -26.96 20.24
C ASN A 144 2.72 -25.85 21.14
N MET A 145 2.24 -24.74 20.57
CA MET A 145 1.55 -23.73 21.38
C MET A 145 0.04 -23.93 21.34
N LYS A 146 -0.62 -23.86 22.52
CA LYS A 146 -2.06 -23.68 22.65
C LYS A 146 -2.48 -22.43 21.86
N GLU A 147 -3.75 -22.33 21.46
CA GLU A 147 -4.29 -21.23 20.59
C GLU A 147 -3.99 -19.83 21.13
N VAL A 148 -3.98 -19.65 22.46
CA VAL A 148 -3.61 -18.39 23.11
C VAL A 148 -2.10 -18.16 22.98
N GLY A 149 -1.71 -17.02 22.39
CA GLY A 149 -0.31 -16.68 22.12
C GLY A 149 0.20 -17.12 20.74
N LYS A 150 -0.56 -17.91 19.99
CA LYS A 150 -0.25 -18.28 18.62
C LYS A 150 -0.43 -17.09 17.70
N ARG A 151 0.54 -16.85 16.84
CA ARG A 151 0.44 -15.78 15.84
C ARG A 151 -0.41 -16.28 14.67
N ILE A 152 -1.66 -15.86 14.66
CA ILE A 152 -2.62 -16.20 13.60
C ILE A 152 -2.56 -15.11 12.53
N GLU A 153 -2.54 -15.50 11.26
CA GLU A 153 -2.63 -14.59 10.15
C GLU A 153 -4.01 -13.95 10.08
N ARG A 154 -4.08 -12.65 9.80
CA ARG A 154 -5.36 -11.95 9.68
C ARG A 154 -6.12 -12.42 8.44
N ILE A 155 -7.40 -12.74 8.62
CA ILE A 155 -8.30 -13.17 7.54
C ILE A 155 -8.43 -12.11 6.43
N ASP A 156 -8.50 -10.83 6.82
CA ASP A 156 -8.62 -9.68 5.92
C ASP A 156 -7.26 -9.03 5.55
N GLY A 157 -6.16 -9.61 6.04
CA GLY A 157 -4.83 -9.00 5.94
C GLY A 157 -4.35 -8.85 4.51
N GLU A 158 -4.49 -9.87 3.70
CA GLU A 158 -3.99 -9.90 2.33
C GLU A 158 -4.69 -8.88 1.45
N LYS A 159 -6.02 -8.79 1.52
CA LYS A 159 -6.83 -7.84 0.76
C LYS A 159 -6.48 -6.38 1.04
N LYS A 160 -6.09 -6.06 2.29
CA LYS A 160 -5.61 -4.73 2.67
C LYS A 160 -4.24 -4.40 2.12
N LEU A 161 -3.41 -5.40 1.87
CA LEU A 161 -2.05 -5.23 1.37
C LEU A 161 -1.98 -5.11 -0.15
N ASP A 162 -2.90 -5.73 -0.88
CA ASP A 162 -2.95 -5.68 -2.34
C ASP A 162 -3.99 -4.68 -2.89
N GLY A 163 -4.69 -3.98 -2.00
CA GLY A 163 -5.68 -2.96 -2.36
C GLY A 163 -7.05 -3.51 -2.76
N THR A 164 -7.27 -4.82 -2.67
CA THR A 164 -8.56 -5.45 -3.04
C THR A 164 -9.62 -5.39 -1.94
N GLU A 165 -9.27 -4.91 -0.75
CA GLU A 165 -10.24 -4.66 0.32
C GLU A 165 -11.24 -3.61 -0.08
N ILE A 166 -12.52 -3.91 0.12
CA ILE A 166 -13.64 -3.03 -0.21
C ILE A 166 -14.05 -2.27 1.05
N PHE A 167 -14.03 -0.95 0.97
CA PHE A 167 -14.51 -0.04 2.01
C PHE A 167 -15.87 0.56 1.61
N GLY A 168 -16.57 1.16 2.57
CA GLY A 168 -17.88 1.75 2.31
C GLY A 168 -17.89 2.76 1.15
N ASP A 169 -16.82 3.53 0.99
CA ASP A 169 -16.64 4.50 -0.10
C ASP A 169 -16.39 3.85 -1.48
N ASP A 170 -16.00 2.58 -1.50
CA ASP A 170 -15.82 1.82 -2.74
C ASP A 170 -17.14 1.22 -3.26
N PHE A 171 -18.22 1.35 -2.48
CA PHE A 171 -19.53 0.81 -2.81
C PHE A 171 -20.44 1.91 -3.34
N SER A 172 -20.89 1.77 -4.57
CA SER A 172 -21.92 2.62 -5.16
C SER A 172 -23.09 1.75 -5.60
N PRO A 173 -24.32 2.10 -5.20
CA PRO A 173 -25.51 1.43 -5.68
C PRO A 173 -25.65 1.56 -7.21
N GLU A 174 -26.21 0.54 -7.86
CA GLU A 174 -26.37 0.48 -9.33
C GLU A 174 -27.28 1.58 -9.90
N ASN A 175 -27.71 2.55 -9.31
CA ASN A 175 -28.52 3.65 -9.82
C ASN A 175 -28.31 4.97 -9.07
N SER A 176 -27.11 5.21 -8.52
CA SER A 176 -26.75 6.47 -7.86
C SER A 176 -25.98 7.41 -8.77
#